data_2794341ab35501d1952c7e5a20320418
#
_entry.id   2794341ab35501d1952c7e5a20320418
#
_cell.length_a   1.000
_cell.length_b   1.000
_cell.length_c   1.000
_cell.angle_alpha   90.00
_cell.angle_beta   90.00
_cell.angle_gamma   90.00
#
_symmetry.space_group_name_H-M   'P 1'
#
loop_
_entity.id
_entity.type
_entity.pdbx_description
1 polymer ?
#
loop_
_entity_poly.entity_id
_entity_poly.type
_entity_poly.pdbx_seq_one_letter_code
_entity_poly.pdbx_strand_id
1 'polypeptide(L)'
;MLIPSIDLMGGRIVQLVQGEKLKLAFDDFEYWIERFSKYPVVQLIDLDAAMRQGDNRALIEMICKRLPCQVGGGLKTAADGQMLLDVGAKRVIYGSSLFGPHPSHEAAKDGAPERSRRHKIINLEFAEELKRALGEDALVFSVDTKGGKVAVKGWKDSVDLTPEEAVTWLEDYCAAFLYTHVDTEGTMSGFPMDIAAELRATTGRQLIVAGGIKERAEVDALDAMGVDAVAGMAVYSGTMEA
;
A
#
# COMPACT_ATOMS: atom_id res chain seq x y z
N MET A 1 5.07 11.22 -9.64
CA MET A 1 5.49 12.17 -8.55
C MET A 1 6.10 11.37 -7.39
N LEU A 2 6.96 12.00 -6.53
CA LEU A 2 7.47 11.35 -5.31
C LEU A 2 6.46 11.46 -4.16
N ILE A 3 6.18 10.34 -3.49
CA ILE A 3 5.36 10.24 -2.27
C ILE A 3 6.27 9.74 -1.14
N PRO A 4 6.61 10.56 -0.13
CA PRO A 4 7.36 10.08 1.01
C PRO A 4 6.50 9.15 1.89
N SER A 5 7.11 8.10 2.49
CA SER A 5 6.44 7.17 3.41
C SER A 5 6.85 7.41 4.86
N ILE A 6 5.86 7.40 5.75
CA ILE A 6 6.03 7.32 7.20
C ILE A 6 5.48 5.95 7.64
N ASP A 7 6.34 5.09 8.16
CA ASP A 7 5.96 3.80 8.72
C ASP A 7 6.05 3.88 10.23
N LEU A 8 4.96 3.55 10.92
CA LEU A 8 4.86 3.62 12.39
C LEU A 8 4.96 2.22 13.00
N MET A 9 5.86 2.07 13.98
CA MET A 9 6.01 0.84 14.78
C MET A 9 6.51 1.18 16.18
N GLY A 10 5.80 0.70 17.20
CA GLY A 10 6.18 0.93 18.60
C GLY A 10 6.20 2.42 18.98
N GLY A 11 5.34 3.24 18.39
CA GLY A 11 5.26 4.68 18.65
C GLY A 11 6.39 5.49 17.99
N ARG A 12 7.11 4.95 17.00
CA ARG A 12 8.26 5.59 16.32
C ARG A 12 8.06 5.55 14.80
N ILE A 13 8.72 6.46 14.10
CA ILE A 13 8.92 6.34 12.64
C ILE A 13 10.02 5.32 12.40
N VAL A 14 9.76 4.32 11.55
CA VAL A 14 10.74 3.27 11.25
C VAL A 14 10.93 3.06 9.76
N GLN A 15 12.04 2.43 9.40
CA GLN A 15 12.26 1.87 8.07
C GLN A 15 12.73 0.42 8.22
N LEU A 16 12.00 -0.48 7.57
CA LEU A 16 12.31 -1.91 7.56
C LEU A 16 12.95 -2.33 6.24
N VAL A 17 13.64 -3.45 6.24
CA VAL A 17 14.06 -4.16 5.03
C VAL A 17 13.16 -5.38 4.89
N GLN A 18 12.45 -5.48 3.76
CA GLN A 18 11.51 -6.54 3.41
C GLN A 18 10.43 -6.80 4.49
N GLY A 19 10.06 -5.74 5.23
CA GLY A 19 9.05 -5.81 6.29
C GLY A 19 9.49 -6.53 7.57
N GLU A 20 10.74 -6.99 7.67
CA GLU A 20 11.20 -7.85 8.77
C GLU A 20 12.29 -7.19 9.63
N LYS A 21 13.33 -6.63 8.98
CA LYS A 21 14.51 -6.15 9.68
C LYS A 21 14.48 -4.64 9.88
N LEU A 22 14.42 -4.19 11.12
CA LEU A 22 14.56 -2.78 11.47
C LEU A 22 15.94 -2.25 11.02
N LYS A 23 15.92 -1.20 10.20
CA LYS A 23 17.12 -0.54 9.69
C LYS A 23 17.32 0.84 10.26
N LEU A 24 16.25 1.65 10.29
CA LEU A 24 16.26 3.01 10.81
C LEU A 24 15.07 3.22 11.75
N ALA A 25 15.22 4.07 12.75
CA ALA A 25 14.13 4.50 13.63
C ALA A 25 14.37 5.94 14.09
N PHE A 26 13.27 6.72 14.17
CA PHE A 26 13.30 8.14 14.52
C PHE A 26 12.18 8.46 15.50
N ASP A 27 12.47 9.38 16.42
CA ASP A 27 11.51 9.87 17.41
C ASP A 27 11.12 11.33 17.13
N ASP A 28 11.81 12.02 16.23
CA ASP A 28 11.55 13.42 15.87
C ASP A 28 10.48 13.53 14.79
N PHE A 29 9.22 13.48 15.23
CA PHE A 29 8.07 13.63 14.36
C PHE A 29 7.97 15.03 13.76
N GLU A 30 8.31 16.07 14.52
CA GLU A 30 8.23 17.47 14.08
C GLU A 30 9.12 17.70 12.85
N TYR A 31 10.36 17.25 12.91
CA TYR A 31 11.30 17.35 11.81
C TYR A 31 10.77 16.70 10.52
N TRP A 32 10.23 15.49 10.62
CA TRP A 32 9.75 14.77 9.43
C TRP A 32 8.42 15.33 8.90
N ILE A 33 7.51 15.76 9.77
CA ILE A 33 6.26 16.41 9.38
C ILE A 33 6.56 17.71 8.64
N GLU A 34 7.45 18.57 9.16
CA GLU A 34 7.85 19.81 8.49
C GLU A 34 8.46 19.51 7.10
N ARG A 35 9.38 18.54 7.05
CA ARG A 35 10.04 18.14 5.81
C ARG A 35 9.07 17.60 4.76
N PHE A 36 8.03 16.91 5.17
CA PHE A 36 7.03 16.33 4.25
C PHE A 36 5.84 17.26 3.96
N SER A 37 5.72 18.38 4.62
CA SER A 37 4.59 19.34 4.44
C SER A 37 4.46 19.91 3.04
N LYS A 38 5.53 19.89 2.24
CA LYS A 38 5.55 20.36 0.85
C LYS A 38 4.97 19.34 -0.15
N TYR A 39 4.75 18.10 0.27
CA TYR A 39 4.24 17.05 -0.63
C TYR A 39 2.71 17.05 -0.66
N PRO A 40 2.10 16.86 -1.84
CA PRO A 40 0.64 16.83 -1.98
C PRO A 40 0.04 15.53 -1.43
N VAL A 41 0.85 14.50 -1.26
CA VAL A 41 0.47 13.20 -0.66
C VAL A 41 1.64 12.65 0.15
N VAL A 42 1.34 12.11 1.33
CA VAL A 42 2.28 11.35 2.17
C VAL A 42 1.68 9.98 2.46
N GLN A 43 2.45 8.92 2.30
CA GLN A 43 2.02 7.59 2.71
C GLN A 43 2.27 7.40 4.20
N LEU A 44 1.29 6.88 4.94
CA LEU A 44 1.37 6.64 6.37
C LEU A 44 0.89 5.23 6.68
N ILE A 45 1.78 4.36 7.15
CA ILE A 45 1.49 2.94 7.40
C ILE A 45 1.61 2.63 8.89
N ASP A 46 0.56 2.06 9.47
CA ASP A 46 0.57 1.50 10.83
C ASP A 46 1.02 0.04 10.79
N LEU A 47 2.30 -0.20 11.06
CA LEU A 47 2.86 -1.55 11.05
C LEU A 47 2.41 -2.37 12.25
N ASP A 48 2.17 -1.75 13.42
CA ASP A 48 1.67 -2.46 14.59
C ASP A 48 0.26 -3.01 14.33
N ALA A 49 -0.62 -2.20 13.72
CA ALA A 49 -1.95 -2.65 13.32
C ALA A 49 -1.89 -3.73 12.21
N ALA A 50 -0.99 -3.58 11.23
CA ALA A 50 -0.78 -4.57 10.17
C ALA A 50 -0.32 -5.93 10.75
N MET A 51 0.55 -5.91 11.75
CA MET A 51 1.10 -7.08 12.44
C MET A 51 0.21 -7.60 13.59
N ARG A 52 -0.90 -6.92 13.91
CA ARG A 52 -1.79 -7.23 15.05
C ARG A 52 -1.08 -7.17 16.41
N GLN A 53 -0.20 -6.19 16.61
CA GLN A 53 0.60 -5.99 17.82
C GLN A 53 0.22 -4.72 18.58
N GLY A 54 -0.85 -4.06 18.17
CA GLY A 54 -1.30 -2.78 18.70
C GLY A 54 -1.76 -1.84 17.60
N ASP A 55 -1.77 -0.55 17.88
CA ASP A 55 -2.01 0.51 16.89
C ASP A 55 -1.28 1.81 17.27
N ASN A 56 -1.18 2.72 16.31
CA ASN A 56 -0.57 4.05 16.46
C ASN A 56 -1.61 5.18 16.22
N ARG A 57 -2.88 4.97 16.56
CA ARG A 57 -4.01 5.88 16.22
C ARG A 57 -3.78 7.33 16.63
N ALA A 58 -3.24 7.58 17.83
CA ALA A 58 -2.98 8.94 18.30
C ALA A 58 -1.92 9.65 17.44
N LEU A 59 -0.90 8.93 16.98
CA LEU A 59 0.12 9.45 16.06
C LEU A 59 -0.46 9.69 14.67
N ILE A 60 -1.27 8.76 14.15
CA ILE A 60 -1.96 8.91 12.87
C ILE A 60 -2.81 10.16 12.87
N GLU A 61 -3.65 10.36 13.90
CA GLU A 61 -4.47 11.56 14.04
C GLU A 61 -3.63 12.84 14.07
N MET A 62 -2.55 12.85 14.84
CA MET A 62 -1.63 13.99 14.94
C MET A 62 -1.00 14.30 13.58
N ILE A 63 -0.54 13.29 12.82
CA ILE A 63 0.11 13.45 11.53
C ILE A 63 -0.91 13.87 10.46
N CYS A 64 -2.09 13.24 10.40
CA CYS A 64 -3.13 13.53 9.40
C CYS A 64 -3.72 14.94 9.52
N LYS A 65 -3.68 15.56 10.71
CA LYS A 65 -4.05 16.97 10.90
C LYS A 65 -3.07 17.95 10.24
N ARG A 66 -1.87 17.51 9.91
CA ARG A 66 -0.76 18.35 9.43
C ARG A 66 -0.31 17.98 8.02
N LEU A 67 -0.50 16.74 7.61
CA LEU A 67 -0.07 16.23 6.31
C LEU A 67 -1.26 15.61 5.55
N PRO A 68 -1.28 15.73 4.22
CA PRO A 68 -2.29 15.08 3.36
C PRO A 68 -1.97 13.59 3.19
N CYS A 69 -2.35 12.77 4.20
CA CYS A 69 -1.97 11.36 4.24
C CYS A 69 -2.93 10.44 3.49
N GLN A 70 -2.36 9.44 2.79
CA GLN A 70 -3.02 8.18 2.49
C GLN A 70 -2.58 7.15 3.55
N VAL A 71 -3.54 6.54 4.26
CA VAL A 71 -3.25 5.75 5.47
C VAL A 71 -3.60 4.29 5.27
N GLY A 72 -2.68 3.41 5.64
CA GLY A 72 -2.85 1.97 5.62
C GLY A 72 -2.34 1.29 6.89
N GLY A 73 -2.53 -0.03 6.94
CA GLY A 73 -2.08 -0.87 8.05
C GLY A 73 -3.25 -1.57 8.74
N GLY A 74 -3.43 -2.86 8.45
CA GLY A 74 -4.32 -3.75 9.17
C GLY A 74 -5.83 -3.54 8.96
N LEU A 75 -6.28 -2.73 8.00
CA LEU A 75 -7.70 -2.44 7.74
C LEU A 75 -8.45 -3.71 7.26
N LYS A 76 -9.61 -4.00 7.86
CA LYS A 76 -10.39 -5.21 7.56
C LYS A 76 -11.87 -4.95 7.31
N THR A 77 -12.38 -3.80 7.69
CA THR A 77 -13.78 -3.41 7.57
C THR A 77 -13.90 -2.00 7.00
N ALA A 78 -15.04 -1.64 6.44
CA ALA A 78 -15.31 -0.27 6.02
C ALA A 78 -15.26 0.72 7.20
N ALA A 79 -15.64 0.26 8.41
CA ALA A 79 -15.57 1.08 9.62
C ALA A 79 -14.13 1.46 10.01
N ASP A 80 -13.15 0.56 9.78
CA ASP A 80 -11.74 0.88 10.01
C ASP A 80 -11.30 2.06 9.12
N GLY A 81 -11.66 2.02 7.84
CA GLY A 81 -11.35 3.10 6.90
C GLY A 81 -12.06 4.39 7.24
N GLN A 82 -13.35 4.33 7.58
CA GLN A 82 -14.11 5.51 7.96
C GLN A 82 -13.48 6.21 9.16
N MET A 83 -13.06 5.46 10.17
CA MET A 83 -12.39 6.01 11.35
C MET A 83 -11.11 6.78 10.98
N LEU A 84 -10.32 6.29 10.01
CA LEU A 84 -9.12 6.99 9.54
C LEU A 84 -9.48 8.26 8.74
N LEU A 85 -10.54 8.23 7.93
CA LEU A 85 -11.03 9.42 7.22
C LEU A 85 -11.53 10.48 8.22
N ASP A 86 -12.23 10.08 9.27
CA ASP A 86 -12.75 10.96 10.31
C ASP A 86 -11.64 11.69 11.09
N VAL A 87 -10.46 11.06 11.26
CA VAL A 87 -9.31 11.71 11.90
C VAL A 87 -8.42 12.50 10.92
N GLY A 88 -8.82 12.59 9.64
CA GLY A 88 -8.22 13.51 8.67
C GLY A 88 -7.41 12.87 7.55
N ALA A 89 -7.36 11.54 7.46
CA ALA A 89 -6.78 10.87 6.31
C ALA A 89 -7.50 11.31 5.01
N LYS A 90 -6.77 11.50 3.93
CA LYS A 90 -7.34 11.84 2.62
C LYS A 90 -7.80 10.61 1.86
N ARG A 91 -7.10 9.49 2.03
CA ARG A 91 -7.41 8.19 1.46
C ARG A 91 -7.04 7.09 2.44
N VAL A 92 -7.63 5.91 2.25
CA VAL A 92 -7.33 4.71 3.03
C VAL A 92 -6.85 3.59 2.14
N ILE A 93 -5.84 2.84 2.61
CA ILE A 93 -5.17 1.80 1.84
C ILE A 93 -5.61 0.43 2.37
N TYR A 94 -6.27 -0.34 1.53
CA TYR A 94 -6.64 -1.73 1.78
C TYR A 94 -5.75 -2.67 0.96
N GLY A 95 -5.20 -3.69 1.60
CA GLY A 95 -4.34 -4.70 0.96
C GLY A 95 -4.85 -6.12 1.21
N SER A 96 -4.23 -6.85 2.13
CA SER A 96 -4.49 -8.28 2.37
C SER A 96 -5.95 -8.67 2.61
N SER A 97 -6.81 -7.75 3.06
CA SER A 97 -8.25 -7.99 3.28
C SER A 97 -9.05 -8.13 1.97
N LEU A 98 -8.50 -7.65 0.86
CA LEU A 98 -9.07 -7.83 -0.48
C LEU A 98 -8.82 -9.23 -1.04
N PHE A 99 -7.93 -10.00 -0.42
CA PHE A 99 -7.50 -11.32 -0.91
C PHE A 99 -7.75 -12.40 0.13
N GLY A 100 -8.20 -13.56 -0.34
CA GLY A 100 -8.49 -14.73 0.48
C GLY A 100 -9.94 -15.18 0.38
N PRO A 101 -10.28 -16.35 0.92
CA PRO A 101 -11.64 -16.87 0.86
C PRO A 101 -12.59 -15.97 1.67
N HIS A 102 -13.67 -15.55 1.04
CA HIS A 102 -14.79 -14.90 1.76
C HIS A 102 -15.39 -15.89 2.78
N PRO A 103 -15.72 -15.46 4.00
CA PRO A 103 -16.31 -16.34 5.02
C PRO A 103 -17.59 -17.06 4.60
N SER A 104 -18.35 -16.52 3.61
CA SER A 104 -19.58 -17.14 3.07
C SER A 104 -19.34 -18.20 2.00
N HIS A 105 -18.09 -18.39 1.54
CA HIS A 105 -17.75 -19.35 0.48
C HIS A 105 -17.02 -20.59 1.01
N GLU A 106 -17.59 -21.28 2.00
CA GLU A 106 -17.18 -22.65 2.31
C GLU A 106 -17.50 -23.57 1.13
N ALA A 107 -16.45 -24.24 0.65
CA ALA A 107 -16.49 -25.39 -0.25
C ALA A 107 -17.13 -25.21 -1.64
N ALA A 108 -16.41 -24.63 -2.58
CA ALA A 108 -16.64 -25.03 -3.98
C ALA A 108 -15.83 -26.29 -4.29
N LYS A 109 -16.55 -27.32 -4.73
CA LYS A 109 -16.01 -28.62 -5.14
C LYS A 109 -14.93 -28.47 -6.21
N ASP A 110 -13.92 -29.34 -6.16
CA ASP A 110 -12.94 -29.53 -7.23
C ASP A 110 -13.66 -29.67 -8.58
N GLY A 111 -13.29 -28.86 -9.57
CA GLY A 111 -13.89 -28.87 -10.91
C GLY A 111 -14.55 -27.56 -11.37
N ALA A 112 -14.59 -26.52 -10.55
CA ALA A 112 -15.15 -25.22 -10.96
C ALA A 112 -14.31 -24.56 -12.08
N PRO A 113 -14.94 -23.83 -13.05
CA PRO A 113 -14.24 -23.10 -14.08
C PRO A 113 -13.21 -22.11 -13.47
N GLU A 114 -12.12 -21.86 -14.17
CA GLU A 114 -11.01 -20.99 -13.70
C GLU A 114 -11.49 -19.61 -13.20
N ARG A 115 -12.44 -19.01 -13.90
CA ARG A 115 -13.11 -17.76 -13.49
C ARG A 115 -13.78 -17.87 -12.11
N SER A 116 -14.37 -19.02 -11.79
CA SER A 116 -15.00 -19.30 -10.48
C SER A 116 -13.99 -19.53 -9.36
N ARG A 117 -12.77 -19.99 -9.68
CA ARG A 117 -11.67 -20.14 -8.70
C ARG A 117 -11.07 -18.78 -8.33
N ARG A 118 -10.93 -17.87 -9.30
CA ARG A 118 -10.36 -16.52 -9.09
C ARG A 118 -11.28 -15.62 -8.25
N HIS A 119 -12.60 -15.71 -8.42
CA HIS A 119 -13.58 -15.07 -7.52
C HIS A 119 -13.48 -15.49 -6.05
N LYS A 120 -12.79 -16.61 -5.75
CA LYS A 120 -12.53 -17.04 -4.37
C LYS A 120 -11.25 -16.46 -3.79
N ILE A 121 -10.36 -15.94 -4.63
CA ILE A 121 -9.09 -15.37 -4.21
C ILE A 121 -9.24 -13.86 -3.97
N ILE A 122 -10.06 -13.18 -4.79
CA ILE A 122 -10.33 -11.73 -4.65
C ILE A 122 -11.72 -11.56 -4.04
N ASN A 123 -11.80 -10.80 -2.96
CA ASN A 123 -13.05 -10.49 -2.27
C ASN A 123 -13.74 -9.27 -2.92
N LEU A 124 -14.36 -9.48 -4.08
CA LEU A 124 -15.06 -8.42 -4.82
C LEU A 124 -16.27 -7.86 -4.05
N GLU A 125 -16.95 -8.68 -3.24
CA GLU A 125 -18.06 -8.23 -2.39
C GLU A 125 -17.58 -7.20 -1.38
N PHE A 126 -16.40 -7.42 -0.79
CA PHE A 126 -15.79 -6.47 0.12
C PHE A 126 -15.30 -5.21 -0.61
N ALA A 127 -14.73 -5.32 -1.81
CA ALA A 127 -14.35 -4.17 -2.62
C ALA A 127 -15.57 -3.29 -2.96
N GLU A 128 -16.70 -3.89 -3.32
CA GLU A 128 -17.98 -3.20 -3.54
C GLU A 128 -18.53 -2.55 -2.26
N GLU A 129 -18.45 -3.25 -1.12
CA GLU A 129 -18.82 -2.69 0.19
C GLU A 129 -18.00 -1.45 0.51
N LEU A 130 -16.67 -1.50 0.34
CA LEU A 130 -15.76 -0.38 0.57
C LEU A 130 -16.11 0.81 -0.32
N LYS A 131 -16.30 0.57 -1.62
CA LYS A 131 -16.69 1.63 -2.58
C LYS A 131 -18.00 2.29 -2.19
N ARG A 132 -19.00 1.52 -1.77
CA ARG A 132 -20.31 2.04 -1.37
C ARG A 132 -20.24 2.83 -0.06
N ALA A 133 -19.43 2.37 0.91
CA ALA A 133 -19.36 2.97 2.23
C ALA A 133 -18.46 4.22 2.26
N LEU A 134 -17.32 4.19 1.58
CA LEU A 134 -16.27 5.19 1.70
C LEU A 134 -16.14 6.10 0.46
N GLY A 135 -16.69 5.66 -0.67
CA GLY A 135 -16.50 6.32 -1.96
C GLY A 135 -15.19 5.90 -2.64
N GLU A 136 -15.24 5.81 -3.98
CA GLU A 136 -14.11 5.36 -4.80
C GLU A 136 -12.88 6.25 -4.61
N ASP A 137 -13.05 7.57 -4.55
CA ASP A 137 -11.97 8.57 -4.45
C ASP A 137 -11.14 8.44 -3.16
N ALA A 138 -11.73 7.89 -2.10
CA ALA A 138 -11.06 7.66 -0.84
C ALA A 138 -10.27 6.34 -0.79
N LEU A 139 -10.40 5.47 -1.80
CA LEU A 139 -9.85 4.12 -1.78
C LEU A 139 -8.56 4.01 -2.59
N VAL A 140 -7.54 3.46 -1.94
CA VAL A 140 -6.31 2.95 -2.55
C VAL A 140 -6.24 1.45 -2.28
N PHE A 141 -6.09 0.63 -3.30
CA PHE A 141 -5.94 -0.82 -3.13
C PHE A 141 -4.47 -1.21 -3.28
N SER A 142 -3.92 -1.84 -2.22
CA SER A 142 -2.54 -2.33 -2.24
C SER A 142 -2.47 -3.75 -2.80
N VAL A 143 -1.59 -3.91 -3.79
CA VAL A 143 -1.26 -5.19 -4.43
C VAL A 143 0.24 -5.41 -4.24
N ASP A 144 0.61 -6.01 -3.11
CA ASP A 144 2.02 -6.29 -2.81
C ASP A 144 2.40 -7.63 -3.42
N THR A 145 3.62 -7.79 -3.96
CA THR A 145 4.08 -9.06 -4.52
C THR A 145 5.40 -9.52 -3.93
N LYS A 146 5.49 -10.83 -3.74
CA LYS A 146 6.73 -11.53 -3.34
C LYS A 146 6.92 -12.73 -4.24
N GLY A 147 8.08 -12.82 -4.91
CA GLY A 147 8.35 -13.89 -5.88
C GLY A 147 7.33 -13.92 -7.04
N GLY A 148 6.84 -12.76 -7.48
CA GLY A 148 5.89 -12.62 -8.60
C GLY A 148 4.43 -12.98 -8.29
N LYS A 149 4.08 -13.28 -7.04
CA LYS A 149 2.70 -13.58 -6.61
C LYS A 149 2.21 -12.57 -5.60
N VAL A 150 0.89 -12.33 -5.59
CA VAL A 150 0.26 -11.42 -4.62
C VAL A 150 0.49 -11.92 -3.20
N ALA A 151 1.15 -11.10 -2.39
CA ALA A 151 1.48 -11.37 -1.00
C ALA A 151 0.36 -10.91 -0.06
N VAL A 152 0.10 -11.68 0.98
CA VAL A 152 -0.95 -11.43 1.97
C VAL A 152 -0.43 -11.67 3.39
N LYS A 153 -1.25 -11.32 4.40
CA LYS A 153 -0.93 -11.53 5.82
C LYS A 153 0.40 -10.89 6.26
N GLY A 154 0.66 -9.67 5.79
CA GLY A 154 1.93 -8.99 6.08
C GLY A 154 3.12 -9.70 5.42
N TRP A 155 2.95 -10.11 4.16
CA TRP A 155 3.95 -10.74 3.28
C TRP A 155 4.45 -12.14 3.74
N LYS A 156 3.72 -12.77 4.68
CA LYS A 156 4.04 -14.11 5.22
C LYS A 156 3.45 -15.24 4.41
N ASP A 157 2.51 -14.93 3.53
CA ASP A 157 1.78 -15.89 2.69
C ASP A 157 1.56 -15.27 1.31
N SER A 158 1.20 -16.07 0.31
CA SER A 158 0.88 -15.59 -1.03
C SER A 158 -0.33 -16.33 -1.59
N VAL A 159 -1.03 -15.69 -2.51
CA VAL A 159 -2.12 -16.29 -3.28
C VAL A 159 -1.69 -16.48 -4.73
N ASP A 160 -2.28 -17.46 -5.40
CA ASP A 160 -1.97 -17.79 -6.80
C ASP A 160 -2.68 -16.81 -7.74
N LEU A 161 -2.17 -15.58 -7.74
CA LEU A 161 -2.68 -14.45 -8.50
C LEU A 161 -1.51 -13.55 -8.89
N THR A 162 -1.48 -13.09 -10.14
CA THR A 162 -0.52 -12.07 -10.57
C THR A 162 -1.00 -10.66 -10.21
N PRO A 163 -0.12 -9.67 -10.11
CA PRO A 163 -0.53 -8.30 -9.83
C PRO A 163 -1.44 -7.72 -10.92
N GLU A 164 -1.20 -8.04 -12.20
CA GLU A 164 -2.02 -7.60 -13.33
C GLU A 164 -3.46 -8.14 -13.24
N GLU A 165 -3.59 -9.40 -12.86
CA GLU A 165 -4.88 -10.02 -12.62
C GLU A 165 -5.62 -9.32 -11.47
N ALA A 166 -4.93 -9.06 -10.35
CA ALA A 166 -5.51 -8.37 -9.20
C ALA A 166 -5.99 -6.96 -9.58
N VAL A 167 -5.15 -6.19 -10.27
CA VAL A 167 -5.46 -4.84 -10.73
C VAL A 167 -6.68 -4.86 -11.67
N THR A 168 -6.70 -5.76 -12.66
CA THR A 168 -7.81 -5.89 -13.62
C THR A 168 -9.16 -6.16 -12.94
N TRP A 169 -9.17 -7.03 -11.92
CA TRP A 169 -10.41 -7.38 -11.21
C TRP A 169 -10.89 -6.28 -10.25
N LEU A 170 -9.97 -5.46 -9.73
CA LEU A 170 -10.26 -4.45 -8.72
C LEU A 170 -10.40 -3.03 -9.29
N GLU A 171 -10.16 -2.82 -10.59
CA GLU A 171 -10.10 -1.49 -11.21
C GLU A 171 -11.36 -0.64 -11.00
N ASP A 172 -12.54 -1.25 -11.01
CA ASP A 172 -13.81 -0.54 -10.89
C ASP A 172 -14.14 -0.08 -9.46
N TYR A 173 -13.30 -0.41 -8.47
CA TYR A 173 -13.63 -0.22 -7.06
C TYR A 173 -12.77 0.81 -6.32
N CYS A 174 -11.69 1.31 -6.90
CA CYS A 174 -10.80 2.26 -6.25
C CYS A 174 -10.29 3.36 -7.19
N ALA A 175 -9.81 4.47 -6.63
CA ALA A 175 -9.20 5.55 -7.40
C ALA A 175 -7.74 5.26 -7.75
N ALA A 176 -7.04 4.47 -6.94
CA ALA A 176 -5.61 4.22 -7.10
C ALA A 176 -5.21 2.81 -6.68
N PHE A 177 -4.14 2.32 -7.31
CA PHE A 177 -3.42 1.14 -6.87
C PHE A 177 -2.06 1.52 -6.29
N LEU A 178 -1.70 0.87 -5.17
CA LEU A 178 -0.37 0.86 -4.60
C LEU A 178 0.24 -0.51 -4.84
N TYR A 179 1.28 -0.59 -5.66
CA TYR A 179 2.01 -1.83 -5.89
C TYR A 179 3.33 -1.81 -5.11
N THR A 180 3.56 -2.81 -4.25
CA THR A 180 4.83 -2.97 -3.54
C THR A 180 5.59 -4.19 -4.05
N HIS A 181 6.79 -3.96 -4.59
CA HIS A 181 7.71 -5.05 -4.91
C HIS A 181 8.50 -5.45 -3.66
N VAL A 182 8.00 -6.44 -2.92
CA VAL A 182 8.52 -6.84 -1.60
C VAL A 182 9.97 -7.33 -1.67
N ASP A 183 10.34 -7.99 -2.76
CA ASP A 183 11.70 -8.55 -2.92
C ASP A 183 12.80 -7.46 -2.91
N THR A 184 12.47 -6.23 -3.31
CA THR A 184 13.38 -5.08 -3.27
C THR A 184 13.07 -4.08 -2.16
N GLU A 185 11.98 -4.28 -1.38
CA GLU A 185 11.55 -3.32 -0.37
C GLU A 185 12.63 -3.06 0.69
N GLY A 186 12.95 -1.78 0.93
CA GLY A 186 13.96 -1.33 1.88
C GLY A 186 15.42 -1.63 1.52
N THR A 187 15.68 -2.30 0.38
CA THR A 187 17.05 -2.72 -0.02
C THR A 187 17.83 -1.62 -0.74
N MET A 188 17.13 -0.61 -1.29
CA MET A 188 17.74 0.42 -2.16
C MET A 188 18.45 -0.17 -3.39
N SER A 189 17.95 -1.29 -3.92
CA SER A 189 18.52 -1.95 -5.10
C SER A 189 17.98 -1.44 -6.45
N GLY A 190 17.00 -0.56 -6.42
CA GLY A 190 16.23 -0.06 -7.54
C GLY A 190 14.88 -0.78 -7.68
N PHE A 191 13.91 -0.09 -8.31
CA PHE A 191 12.60 -0.65 -8.63
C PHE A 191 12.63 -1.32 -10.03
N PRO A 192 12.00 -2.50 -10.23
CA PRO A 192 11.92 -3.15 -11.54
C PRO A 192 10.98 -2.38 -12.49
N MET A 193 11.54 -1.59 -13.40
CA MET A 193 10.82 -0.65 -14.26
C MET A 193 9.92 -1.34 -15.30
N ASP A 194 10.23 -2.56 -15.70
CA ASP A 194 9.40 -3.42 -16.56
C ASP A 194 8.05 -3.72 -15.92
N ILE A 195 8.05 -4.05 -14.64
CA ILE A 195 6.81 -4.28 -13.86
C ILE A 195 5.95 -3.00 -13.81
N ALA A 196 6.57 -1.83 -13.60
CA ALA A 196 5.84 -0.57 -13.64
C ALA A 196 5.16 -0.33 -15.00
N ALA A 197 5.86 -0.60 -16.10
CA ALA A 197 5.33 -0.45 -17.45
C ALA A 197 4.18 -1.43 -17.73
N GLU A 198 4.31 -2.69 -17.32
CA GLU A 198 3.27 -3.72 -17.47
C GLU A 198 2.02 -3.36 -16.68
N LEU A 199 2.15 -2.98 -15.41
CA LEU A 199 1.03 -2.55 -14.58
C LEU A 199 0.38 -1.26 -15.10
N ARG A 200 1.18 -0.29 -15.58
CA ARG A 200 0.64 0.93 -16.19
C ARG A 200 -0.21 0.64 -17.43
N ALA A 201 0.19 -0.35 -18.22
CA ALA A 201 -0.59 -0.79 -19.38
C ALA A 201 -1.89 -1.53 -19.02
N THR A 202 -1.99 -2.06 -17.80
CA THR A 202 -3.12 -2.85 -17.33
C THR A 202 -4.26 -1.99 -16.80
N THR A 203 -3.99 -0.79 -16.23
CA THR A 203 -5.03 0.03 -15.58
C THR A 203 -5.01 1.49 -16.03
N GLY A 204 -6.20 2.12 -16.10
CA GLY A 204 -6.36 3.56 -16.27
C GLY A 204 -6.30 4.36 -14.95
N ARG A 205 -6.32 3.67 -13.79
CA ARG A 205 -6.30 4.30 -12.47
C ARG A 205 -4.94 4.89 -12.12
N GLN A 206 -4.86 5.73 -11.11
CA GLN A 206 -3.58 6.18 -10.58
C GLN A 206 -2.79 4.94 -10.12
N LEU A 207 -1.57 4.81 -10.60
CA LEU A 207 -0.65 3.76 -10.21
C LEU A 207 0.48 4.35 -9.36
N ILE A 208 0.65 3.81 -8.18
CA ILE A 208 1.68 4.17 -7.21
C ILE A 208 2.55 2.92 -7.01
N VAL A 209 3.86 3.05 -7.08
CA VAL A 209 4.77 1.91 -6.86
C VAL A 209 5.69 2.15 -5.67
N ALA A 210 6.03 1.07 -4.97
CA ALA A 210 6.94 1.05 -3.83
C ALA A 210 7.88 -0.15 -3.92
N GLY A 211 9.03 -0.06 -3.27
CA GLY A 211 9.99 -1.16 -3.15
C GLY A 211 11.30 -0.92 -3.87
N GLY A 212 12.35 -0.63 -3.11
CA GLY A 212 13.72 -0.54 -3.61
C GLY A 212 14.15 0.77 -4.26
N ILE A 213 13.27 1.72 -4.47
CA ILE A 213 13.59 3.04 -5.07
C ILE A 213 14.73 3.70 -4.29
N LYS A 214 15.81 4.06 -4.99
CA LYS A 214 17.06 4.52 -4.37
C LYS A 214 17.47 5.94 -4.75
N GLU A 215 17.04 6.44 -5.93
CA GLU A 215 17.52 7.70 -6.47
C GLU A 215 16.46 8.48 -7.25
N ARG A 216 16.66 9.78 -7.40
CA ARG A 216 15.72 10.68 -8.07
C ARG A 216 15.47 10.31 -9.53
N ALA A 217 16.48 9.81 -10.23
CA ALA A 217 16.34 9.40 -11.62
C ALA A 217 15.30 8.29 -11.82
N GLU A 218 15.15 7.36 -10.87
CA GLU A 218 14.10 6.33 -10.92
C GLU A 218 12.71 6.96 -10.74
N VAL A 219 12.56 7.92 -9.82
CA VAL A 219 11.30 8.66 -9.63
C VAL A 219 10.92 9.42 -10.90
N ASP A 220 11.87 10.08 -11.54
CA ASP A 220 11.65 10.85 -12.77
C ASP A 220 11.28 9.92 -13.94
N ALA A 221 11.88 8.74 -14.03
CA ALA A 221 11.55 7.73 -15.02
C ALA A 221 10.13 7.16 -14.82
N LEU A 222 9.72 6.88 -13.57
CA LEU A 222 8.37 6.45 -13.23
C LEU A 222 7.34 7.55 -13.53
N ASP A 223 7.66 8.79 -13.19
CA ASP A 223 6.78 9.94 -13.46
C ASP A 223 6.56 10.14 -14.97
N ALA A 224 7.60 9.94 -15.79
CA ALA A 224 7.49 9.95 -17.25
C ALA A 224 6.55 8.86 -17.81
N MET A 225 6.35 7.76 -17.08
CA MET A 225 5.38 6.71 -17.41
C MET A 225 3.96 7.01 -16.85
N GLY A 226 3.77 8.10 -16.11
CA GLY A 226 2.52 8.38 -15.38
C GLY A 226 2.33 7.48 -14.16
N VAL A 227 3.43 7.13 -13.50
CA VAL A 227 3.47 6.27 -12.30
C VAL A 227 4.06 7.06 -11.15
N ASP A 228 3.37 7.08 -10.00
CA ASP A 228 3.88 7.70 -8.78
C ASP A 228 4.80 6.75 -8.00
N ALA A 229 5.73 7.30 -7.25
CA ALA A 229 6.78 6.57 -6.58
C ALA A 229 6.77 6.80 -5.07
N VAL A 230 6.58 5.76 -4.27
CA VAL A 230 6.75 5.82 -2.81
C VAL A 230 8.20 5.53 -2.45
N ALA A 231 8.83 6.44 -1.72
CA ALA A 231 10.16 6.23 -1.18
C ALA A 231 10.20 6.51 0.32
N GLY A 232 10.73 5.54 1.05
CA GLY A 232 11.03 5.62 2.47
C GLY A 232 12.55 5.64 2.69
N MET A 233 13.18 4.49 2.61
CA MET A 233 14.61 4.29 2.94
C MET A 233 15.55 5.33 2.32
N ALA A 234 15.39 5.63 1.02
CA ALA A 234 16.25 6.58 0.31
C ALA A 234 16.12 8.02 0.84
N VAL A 235 14.91 8.42 1.26
CA VAL A 235 14.63 9.73 1.86
C VAL A 235 15.22 9.81 3.27
N TYR A 236 14.97 8.80 4.11
CA TYR A 236 15.45 8.79 5.50
C TYR A 236 16.96 8.61 5.64
N SER A 237 17.61 7.92 4.69
CA SER A 237 19.07 7.80 4.64
C SER A 237 19.77 9.05 4.10
N GLY A 238 19.03 10.01 3.54
CA GLY A 238 19.57 11.20 2.91
C GLY A 238 20.17 10.96 1.51
N THR A 239 19.95 9.77 0.93
CA THR A 239 20.39 9.45 -0.43
C THR A 239 19.56 10.19 -1.48
N MET A 240 18.31 10.45 -1.16
CA MET A 240 17.40 11.25 -1.97
C MET A 240 16.85 12.41 -1.13
N GLU A 241 16.90 13.62 -1.68
CA GLU A 241 16.27 14.77 -1.04
C GLU A 241 14.75 14.60 -1.00
N ALA A 242 14.19 14.83 0.19
CA ALA A 242 12.74 14.84 0.39
C ALA A 242 12.15 16.16 -0.11
#